data_c30c4503762fe5471e87df3639ed649c
#
_entry.id   c30c4503762fe5471e87df3639ed649c
#
_cell.length_a   1.000
_cell.length_b   1.000
_cell.length_c   1.000
_cell.angle_alpha   90.00
_cell.angle_beta   90.00
_cell.angle_gamma   90.00
#
_symmetry.space_group_name_H-M   'P 1'
#
loop_
_entity.id
_entity.type
_entity.pdbx_description
1 polymer ?
#
loop_
_entity_poly.entity_id
_entity_poly.type
_entity_poly.pdbx_seq_one_letter_code
_entity_poly.pdbx_strand_id
1 'polypeptide(L)'
;EASAVGMLYDLRKEDWMASTHRPAGHDIAKGISVKAMMCEMFGAADGCCHGIGGAMHTGDISVGAMTANAIVGGNLPIAAGAALAFKMRGQDNVVVCFFGDGASNEGSYHETMNAAGLWKLPVIYVCENNGYSANTAISLTCCQENVAADRAAVYGIPSEVVDGNDVLAVNEAATRAIARARAGDGPTILELKTYRHGGH
;
A
#
# COMPACT_ATOMS: atom_id res chain seq x y z
N GLU A 1 -3.93 -12.02 -3.42
CA GLU A 1 -3.02 -12.31 -2.29
C GLU A 1 -1.55 -12.34 -2.71
N ALA A 2 -1.22 -12.63 -3.99
CA ALA A 2 0.17 -12.59 -4.47
C ALA A 2 0.78 -11.19 -4.33
N SER A 3 -0.01 -10.14 -4.58
CA SER A 3 0.40 -8.74 -4.39
C SER A 3 0.84 -8.47 -2.95
N ALA A 4 0.03 -8.90 -1.97
CA ALA A 4 0.33 -8.69 -0.55
C ALA A 4 1.60 -9.43 -0.13
N VAL A 5 1.68 -10.73 -0.43
CA VAL A 5 2.80 -11.58 -0.03
C VAL A 5 4.10 -11.12 -0.72
N GLY A 6 4.07 -10.95 -2.05
CA GLY A 6 5.26 -10.55 -2.80
C GLY A 6 5.81 -9.20 -2.36
N MET A 7 4.94 -8.22 -2.09
CA MET A 7 5.36 -6.89 -1.64
C MET A 7 5.95 -6.84 -0.23
N LEU A 8 5.46 -7.70 0.68
CA LEU A 8 5.77 -7.58 2.11
C LEU A 8 6.81 -8.60 2.59
N TYR A 9 7.16 -9.59 1.76
CA TYR A 9 8.04 -10.70 2.14
C TYR A 9 9.43 -10.23 2.62
N ASP A 10 10.04 -9.26 1.95
CA ASP A 10 11.37 -8.73 2.27
C ASP A 10 11.36 -7.51 3.19
N LEU A 11 10.18 -7.08 3.66
CA LEU A 11 10.09 -5.98 4.63
C LEU A 11 10.58 -6.43 6.00
N ARG A 12 11.37 -5.58 6.62
CA ARG A 12 11.74 -5.74 8.02
C ARG A 12 10.54 -5.46 8.92
N LYS A 13 10.58 -5.97 10.15
CA LYS A 13 9.55 -5.72 11.15
C LYS A 13 9.34 -4.22 11.41
N GLU A 14 10.43 -3.46 11.39
CA GLU A 14 10.50 -2.03 11.66
C GLU A 14 10.03 -1.16 10.49
N ASP A 15 9.93 -1.73 9.28
CA ASP A 15 9.34 -1.05 8.13
C ASP A 15 7.81 -1.01 8.27
N TRP A 16 7.19 0.03 7.77
CA TRP A 16 5.76 0.20 7.96
C TRP A 16 4.97 -0.11 6.70
N MET A 17 3.74 -0.57 6.91
CA MET A 17 2.75 -0.84 5.86
C MET A 17 1.47 -0.07 6.17
N ALA A 18 0.92 0.60 5.14
CA ALA A 18 -0.41 1.21 5.15
C ALA A 18 -1.30 0.48 4.15
N SER A 19 -2.50 0.09 4.57
CA SER A 19 -3.43 -0.69 3.77
C SER A 19 -4.78 0.00 3.61
N THR A 20 -5.61 -0.57 2.74
CA THR A 20 -6.99 -0.18 2.47
C THR A 20 -7.96 -0.90 3.41
N HIS A 21 -9.26 -0.66 3.24
CA HIS A 21 -10.34 -1.30 4.01
C HIS A 21 -10.51 -2.83 3.78
N ARG A 22 -9.63 -3.45 3.00
CA ARG A 22 -9.55 -4.91 2.81
C ARG A 22 -8.17 -5.44 3.16
N PRO A 23 -7.74 -5.24 4.41
CA PRO A 23 -6.35 -5.41 4.80
C PRO A 23 -5.92 -6.84 5.07
N ALA A 24 -6.83 -7.82 5.15
CA ALA A 24 -6.56 -9.14 5.72
C ALA A 24 -5.31 -9.83 5.14
N GLY A 25 -5.14 -9.83 3.82
CA GLY A 25 -3.95 -10.40 3.18
C GLY A 25 -2.68 -9.63 3.51
N HIS A 26 -2.75 -8.31 3.50
CA HIS A 26 -1.63 -7.42 3.85
C HIS A 26 -1.22 -7.58 5.32
N ASP A 27 -2.20 -7.63 6.22
CA ASP A 27 -1.98 -7.75 7.66
C ASP A 27 -1.32 -9.07 8.02
N ILE A 28 -1.79 -10.18 7.44
CA ILE A 28 -1.18 -11.50 7.63
C ILE A 28 0.25 -11.52 7.09
N ALA A 29 0.45 -11.00 5.89
CA ALA A 29 1.77 -10.93 5.26
C ALA A 29 2.74 -10.03 6.06
N LYS A 30 2.24 -8.96 6.70
CA LYS A 30 3.04 -8.09 7.57
C LYS A 30 3.32 -8.67 8.96
N GLY A 31 2.59 -9.72 9.34
CA GLY A 31 2.84 -10.48 10.56
C GLY A 31 1.85 -10.24 11.70
N ILE A 32 0.67 -9.68 11.42
CA ILE A 32 -0.39 -9.64 12.43
C ILE A 32 -0.87 -11.06 12.69
N SER A 33 -1.02 -11.42 13.95
CA SER A 33 -1.50 -12.74 14.35
C SER A 33 -2.93 -12.99 13.85
N VAL A 34 -3.15 -14.10 13.15
CA VAL A 34 -4.49 -14.51 12.70
C VAL A 34 -5.46 -14.62 13.89
N LYS A 35 -4.97 -15.05 15.06
CA LYS A 35 -5.78 -15.09 16.29
C LYS A 35 -6.24 -13.67 16.67
N ALA A 36 -5.34 -12.70 16.69
CA ALA A 36 -5.67 -11.31 17.04
C ALA A 36 -6.65 -10.69 16.02
N MET A 37 -6.48 -10.99 14.73
CA MET A 37 -7.42 -10.55 13.68
C MET A 37 -8.81 -11.16 13.88
N MET A 38 -8.89 -12.45 14.18
CA MET A 38 -10.18 -13.12 14.47
C MET A 38 -10.84 -12.53 15.72
N CYS A 39 -10.08 -12.31 16.81
CA CYS A 39 -10.58 -11.63 18.00
C CYS A 39 -11.13 -10.23 17.65
N GLU A 40 -10.46 -9.48 16.77
CA GLU A 40 -10.91 -8.17 16.32
C GLU A 40 -12.25 -8.23 15.59
N MET A 41 -12.42 -9.20 14.68
CA MET A 41 -13.68 -9.41 13.94
C MET A 41 -14.87 -9.73 14.87
N PHE A 42 -14.61 -10.38 16.00
CA PHE A 42 -15.62 -10.67 17.03
C PHE A 42 -15.79 -9.56 18.08
N GLY A 43 -15.08 -8.45 17.94
CA GLY A 43 -15.16 -7.34 18.90
C GLY A 43 -14.54 -7.67 20.27
N ALA A 44 -13.63 -8.63 20.34
CA ALA A 44 -13.00 -9.03 21.57
C ALA A 44 -11.81 -8.13 21.95
N ALA A 45 -11.59 -7.91 23.25
CA ALA A 45 -10.53 -7.06 23.76
C ALA A 45 -9.11 -7.54 23.38
N ASP A 46 -8.95 -8.84 23.11
CA ASP A 46 -7.69 -9.44 22.62
C ASP A 46 -7.46 -9.24 21.12
N GLY A 47 -8.35 -8.50 20.42
CA GLY A 47 -8.19 -8.11 19.04
C GLY A 47 -7.01 -7.16 18.83
N CYS A 48 -6.45 -7.13 17.61
CA CYS A 48 -5.29 -6.28 17.27
C CYS A 48 -5.57 -4.77 17.43
N CYS A 49 -6.84 -4.36 17.41
CA CYS A 49 -7.31 -3.01 17.72
C CYS A 49 -8.31 -3.01 18.89
N HIS A 50 -8.15 -3.92 19.84
CA HIS A 50 -8.98 -4.08 21.05
C HIS A 50 -10.47 -4.26 20.79
N GLY A 51 -10.84 -4.82 19.62
CA GLY A 51 -12.20 -5.13 19.23
C GLY A 51 -13.00 -3.94 18.69
N ILE A 52 -12.38 -2.80 18.43
CA ILE A 52 -13.06 -1.58 17.95
C ILE A 52 -12.83 -1.27 16.47
N GLY A 53 -11.86 -1.91 15.83
CA GLY A 53 -11.54 -1.70 14.41
C GLY A 53 -12.39 -2.55 13.46
N GLY A 54 -12.83 -3.71 13.90
CA GLY A 54 -13.52 -4.68 13.06
C GLY A 54 -12.67 -5.13 11.87
N ALA A 55 -13.31 -5.64 10.80
CA ALA A 55 -12.60 -6.20 9.65
C ALA A 55 -11.92 -5.17 8.74
N MET A 56 -12.29 -3.88 8.82
CA MET A 56 -11.84 -2.84 7.90
C MET A 56 -10.76 -1.92 8.48
N HIS A 57 -10.51 -1.98 9.78
CA HIS A 57 -9.58 -1.08 10.48
C HIS A 57 -8.62 -1.84 11.38
N THR A 58 -8.20 -3.02 10.91
CA THR A 58 -7.15 -3.80 11.57
C THR A 58 -5.78 -3.13 11.43
N GLY A 59 -4.93 -3.34 12.41
CA GLY A 59 -3.56 -2.86 12.43
C GLY A 59 -2.83 -3.32 13.68
N ASP A 60 -1.52 -3.37 13.62
CA ASP A 60 -0.65 -3.65 14.76
C ASP A 60 0.70 -2.98 14.52
N ILE A 61 0.91 -1.85 15.16
CA ILE A 61 2.13 -1.09 14.99
C ILE A 61 3.37 -1.83 15.53
N SER A 62 3.20 -2.81 16.41
CA SER A 62 4.30 -3.61 16.92
C SER A 62 4.98 -4.48 15.85
N VAL A 63 4.27 -4.75 14.76
CA VAL A 63 4.80 -5.41 13.55
C VAL A 63 4.92 -4.46 12.36
N GLY A 64 4.69 -3.16 12.54
CA GLY A 64 4.75 -2.15 11.49
C GLY A 64 3.51 -2.09 10.60
N ALA A 65 2.41 -2.73 10.97
CA ALA A 65 1.14 -2.62 10.26
C ALA A 65 0.35 -1.42 10.82
N MET A 66 0.27 -0.35 10.04
CA MET A 66 -0.56 0.81 10.36
C MET A 66 -2.03 0.42 10.24
N THR A 67 -2.88 1.05 11.05
CA THR A 67 -4.32 0.79 10.98
C THR A 67 -4.87 1.04 9.58
N ALA A 68 -5.56 0.05 9.03
CA ALA A 68 -6.16 0.11 7.71
C ALA A 68 -7.17 1.26 7.59
N ASN A 69 -7.21 1.92 6.44
CA ASN A 69 -8.02 3.11 6.22
C ASN A 69 -9.13 2.87 5.20
N ALA A 70 -10.37 3.15 5.59
CA ALA A 70 -11.54 3.04 4.71
C ALA A 70 -11.76 4.29 3.83
N ILE A 71 -11.11 5.40 4.12
CA ILE A 71 -11.18 6.59 3.26
C ILE A 71 -10.35 6.34 2.01
N VAL A 72 -11.00 6.32 0.84
CA VAL A 72 -10.32 6.08 -0.45
C VAL A 72 -9.24 7.12 -0.67
N GLY A 73 -8.00 6.68 -0.90
CA GLY A 73 -6.84 7.56 -1.05
C GLY A 73 -6.31 8.20 0.25
N GLY A 74 -7.03 8.09 1.38
CA GLY A 74 -6.64 8.72 2.63
C GLY A 74 -5.39 8.14 3.29
N ASN A 75 -5.04 6.90 2.98
CA ASN A 75 -3.81 6.27 3.46
C ASN A 75 -2.54 6.78 2.75
N LEU A 76 -2.66 7.34 1.56
CA LEU A 76 -1.53 7.86 0.78
C LEU A 76 -0.75 8.97 1.52
N PRO A 77 -1.40 10.08 1.94
CA PRO A 77 -0.70 11.13 2.69
C PRO A 77 -0.28 10.68 4.08
N ILE A 78 -0.99 9.74 4.71
CA ILE A 78 -0.58 9.17 6.01
C ILE A 78 0.75 8.42 5.86
N ALA A 79 0.88 7.58 4.83
CA ALA A 79 2.12 6.88 4.51
C ALA A 79 3.26 7.84 4.18
N ALA A 80 2.98 8.93 3.43
CA ALA A 80 3.96 9.99 3.16
C ALA A 80 4.44 10.66 4.46
N GLY A 81 3.53 10.94 5.39
CA GLY A 81 3.87 11.50 6.70
C GLY A 81 4.76 10.58 7.53
N ALA A 82 4.45 9.27 7.55
CA ALA A 82 5.29 8.27 8.21
C ALA A 82 6.70 8.20 7.59
N ALA A 83 6.78 8.15 6.26
CA ALA A 83 8.04 8.14 5.53
C ALA A 83 8.87 9.42 5.77
N LEU A 84 8.20 10.58 5.83
CA LEU A 84 8.83 11.85 6.18
C LEU A 84 9.41 11.81 7.59
N ALA A 85 8.67 11.26 8.56
CA ALA A 85 9.13 11.13 9.93
C ALA A 85 10.39 10.25 10.04
N PHE A 86 10.44 9.10 9.33
CA PHE A 86 11.64 8.27 9.26
C PHE A 86 12.82 9.04 8.67
N LYS A 87 12.61 9.71 7.55
CA LYS A 87 13.65 10.51 6.89
C LYS A 87 14.19 11.61 7.81
N MET A 88 13.29 12.38 8.46
CA MET A 88 13.70 13.45 9.38
C MET A 88 14.47 12.95 10.61
N ARG A 89 14.22 11.71 11.03
CA ARG A 89 14.93 11.04 12.13
C ARG A 89 16.23 10.35 11.70
N GLY A 90 16.56 10.39 10.40
CA GLY A 90 17.74 9.69 9.88
C GLY A 90 17.64 8.16 9.96
N GLN A 91 16.42 7.63 9.98
CA GLN A 91 16.15 6.20 10.00
C GLN A 91 16.09 5.65 8.57
N ASP A 92 16.53 4.41 8.36
CA ASP A 92 16.52 3.74 7.06
C ASP A 92 15.27 2.90 6.81
N ASN A 93 14.22 3.11 7.63
CA ASN A 93 12.92 2.47 7.46
C ASN A 93 12.24 2.92 6.16
N VAL A 94 11.46 2.02 5.60
CA VAL A 94 10.63 2.29 4.43
C VAL A 94 9.15 2.10 4.76
N VAL A 95 8.28 2.71 3.95
CA VAL A 95 6.83 2.54 4.06
C VAL A 95 6.31 1.95 2.76
N VAL A 96 5.52 0.88 2.83
CA VAL A 96 4.74 0.37 1.69
C VAL A 96 3.29 0.79 1.87
N CYS A 97 2.73 1.44 0.86
CA CYS A 97 1.35 1.94 0.90
C CYS A 97 0.53 1.33 -0.23
N PHE A 98 -0.43 0.48 0.11
CA PHE A 98 -1.35 -0.14 -0.84
C PHE A 98 -2.57 0.76 -1.09
N PHE A 99 -3.01 0.83 -2.33
CA PHE A 99 -4.23 1.51 -2.73
C PHE A 99 -4.84 0.85 -3.98
N GLY A 100 -6.14 1.00 -4.18
CA GLY A 100 -6.80 0.49 -5.38
C GLY A 100 -6.76 1.48 -6.54
N ASP A 101 -7.06 0.99 -7.74
CA ASP A 101 -7.11 1.77 -8.97
C ASP A 101 -8.00 3.04 -8.87
N GLY A 102 -9.16 2.93 -8.21
CA GLY A 102 -10.04 4.08 -7.98
C GLY A 102 -9.41 5.22 -7.18
N ALA A 103 -8.53 4.91 -6.25
CA ALA A 103 -7.85 5.91 -5.43
C ALA A 103 -6.88 6.80 -6.24
N SER A 104 -6.43 6.34 -7.40
CA SER A 104 -5.57 7.14 -8.29
C SER A 104 -6.25 8.37 -8.88
N ASN A 105 -7.58 8.45 -8.79
CA ASN A 105 -8.37 9.60 -9.25
C ASN A 105 -8.71 10.61 -8.13
N GLU A 106 -8.34 10.30 -6.88
CA GLU A 106 -8.52 11.23 -5.76
C GLU A 106 -7.47 12.36 -5.81
N GLY A 107 -7.86 13.57 -5.41
CA GLY A 107 -6.93 14.70 -5.31
C GLY A 107 -5.75 14.40 -4.40
N SER A 108 -6.00 13.69 -3.30
CA SER A 108 -4.96 13.25 -2.36
C SER A 108 -3.85 12.39 -2.99
N TYR A 109 -4.16 11.62 -4.04
CA TYR A 109 -3.13 10.90 -4.80
C TYR A 109 -2.15 11.89 -5.43
N HIS A 110 -2.65 12.87 -6.18
CA HIS A 110 -1.83 13.84 -6.92
C HIS A 110 -0.97 14.70 -6.00
N GLU A 111 -1.56 15.21 -4.92
CA GLU A 111 -0.87 16.00 -3.91
C GLU A 111 0.24 15.20 -3.22
N THR A 112 -0.08 13.95 -2.85
CA THR A 112 0.87 13.07 -2.17
C THR A 112 2.03 12.67 -3.08
N MET A 113 1.77 12.29 -4.34
CA MET A 113 2.83 11.91 -5.27
C MET A 113 3.78 13.07 -5.52
N ASN A 114 3.25 14.30 -5.68
CA ASN A 114 4.08 15.49 -5.82
C ASN A 114 4.98 15.72 -4.61
N ALA A 115 4.44 15.65 -3.39
CA ALA A 115 5.21 15.81 -2.17
C ALA A 115 6.25 14.69 -1.99
N ALA A 116 5.87 13.44 -2.24
CA ALA A 116 6.75 12.30 -2.09
C ALA A 116 7.94 12.34 -3.06
N GLY A 117 7.70 12.71 -4.33
CA GLY A 117 8.74 12.89 -5.33
C GLY A 117 9.67 14.04 -4.99
N LEU A 118 9.10 15.22 -4.66
CA LEU A 118 9.86 16.42 -4.30
C LEU A 118 10.78 16.18 -3.09
N TRP A 119 10.27 15.54 -2.06
CA TRP A 119 11.02 15.30 -0.81
C TRP A 119 11.81 13.99 -0.83
N LYS A 120 11.76 13.22 -1.92
CA LYS A 120 12.42 11.90 -2.02
C LYS A 120 12.13 11.03 -0.80
N LEU A 121 10.84 10.81 -0.52
CA LEU A 121 10.41 10.05 0.65
C LEU A 121 10.69 8.56 0.47
N PRO A 122 11.10 7.82 1.54
CA PRO A 122 11.33 6.38 1.50
C PRO A 122 9.99 5.61 1.53
N VAL A 123 9.19 5.74 0.48
CA VAL A 123 7.87 5.11 0.36
C VAL A 123 7.68 4.43 -0.98
N ILE A 124 7.06 3.26 -0.96
CA ILE A 124 6.65 2.51 -2.14
C ILE A 124 5.13 2.56 -2.21
N TYR A 125 4.59 3.13 -3.27
CA TYR A 125 3.16 3.20 -3.54
C TYR A 125 2.75 2.05 -4.43
N VAL A 126 1.85 1.19 -3.97
CA VAL A 126 1.44 -0.04 -4.63
C VAL A 126 -0.02 0.07 -5.04
N CYS A 127 -0.25 0.24 -6.33
CA CYS A 127 -1.59 0.25 -6.92
C CYS A 127 -2.03 -1.18 -7.23
N GLU A 128 -3.00 -1.71 -6.51
CA GLU A 128 -3.66 -2.97 -6.84
C GLU A 128 -4.76 -2.70 -7.88
N ASN A 129 -4.40 -2.77 -9.17
CA ASN A 129 -5.31 -2.51 -10.26
C ASN A 129 -6.03 -3.79 -10.68
N ASN A 130 -7.27 -3.94 -10.24
CA ASN A 130 -8.14 -5.08 -10.62
C ASN A 130 -9.15 -4.73 -11.71
N GLY A 131 -9.05 -3.53 -12.30
CA GLY A 131 -9.91 -3.05 -13.38
C GLY A 131 -11.24 -2.46 -12.94
N TYR A 132 -11.54 -2.43 -11.63
CA TYR A 132 -12.82 -1.94 -11.12
C TYR A 132 -12.69 -1.12 -9.85
N SER A 133 -13.19 0.09 -9.90
CA SER A 133 -13.43 0.93 -8.72
C SER A 133 -14.86 0.71 -8.25
N ALA A 134 -15.04 -0.01 -7.15
CA ALA A 134 -16.34 -0.54 -6.72
C ALA A 134 -17.04 -1.30 -7.85
N ASN A 135 -18.11 -0.77 -8.42
CA ASN A 135 -18.86 -1.38 -9.53
C ASN A 135 -18.57 -0.72 -10.88
N THR A 136 -17.65 0.25 -10.93
CA THR A 136 -17.35 1.01 -12.14
C THR A 136 -16.07 0.50 -12.78
N ALA A 137 -16.12 0.09 -14.04
CA ALA A 137 -14.94 -0.30 -14.78
C ALA A 137 -13.96 0.88 -14.91
N ILE A 138 -12.67 0.62 -14.73
CA ILE A 138 -11.65 1.66 -14.76
C ILE A 138 -11.58 2.39 -16.10
N SER A 139 -11.89 1.72 -17.20
CA SER A 139 -11.99 2.30 -18.55
C SER A 139 -13.03 3.42 -18.70
N LEU A 140 -13.96 3.51 -17.75
CA LEU A 140 -14.96 4.59 -17.69
C LEU A 140 -14.53 5.78 -16.82
N THR A 141 -13.46 5.63 -16.07
CA THR A 141 -13.03 6.62 -15.06
C THR A 141 -11.60 7.10 -15.25
N CYS A 142 -10.81 6.43 -16.05
CA CYS A 142 -9.42 6.76 -16.29
C CYS A 142 -9.10 6.76 -17.79
N CYS A 143 -8.39 7.78 -18.24
CA CYS A 143 -7.96 7.90 -19.64
C CYS A 143 -6.62 7.20 -19.93
N GLN A 144 -5.90 6.76 -18.88
CA GLN A 144 -4.67 5.97 -19.00
C GLN A 144 -4.96 4.48 -18.84
N GLU A 145 -4.16 3.65 -19.51
CA GLU A 145 -4.21 2.20 -19.36
C GLU A 145 -3.65 1.75 -18.00
N ASN A 146 -2.53 2.38 -17.60
CA ASN A 146 -1.91 2.13 -16.30
C ASN A 146 -2.19 3.33 -15.40
N VAL A 147 -3.20 3.19 -14.57
CA VAL A 147 -3.84 4.31 -13.86
C VAL A 147 -2.93 5.03 -12.86
N ALA A 148 -1.90 4.37 -12.36
CA ALA A 148 -0.92 4.95 -11.45
C ALA A 148 0.46 5.07 -12.11
N ALA A 149 0.92 4.03 -12.81
CA ALA A 149 2.25 4.00 -13.40
C ALA A 149 2.44 5.05 -14.50
N ASP A 150 1.46 5.25 -15.39
CA ASP A 150 1.56 6.24 -16.47
C ASP A 150 1.60 7.68 -15.95
N ARG A 151 1.10 7.93 -14.73
CA ARG A 151 1.10 9.27 -14.10
C ARG A 151 2.40 9.55 -13.32
N ALA A 152 3.18 8.53 -13.00
CA ALA A 152 4.35 8.65 -12.13
C ALA A 152 5.41 9.63 -12.67
N ALA A 153 5.61 9.64 -13.99
CA ALA A 153 6.57 10.52 -14.67
C ALA A 153 6.32 12.01 -14.43
N VAL A 154 5.05 12.41 -14.25
CA VAL A 154 4.67 13.82 -13.96
C VAL A 154 5.30 14.30 -12.64
N TYR A 155 5.53 13.39 -11.70
CA TYR A 155 6.10 13.67 -10.37
C TYR A 155 7.59 13.31 -10.27
N GLY A 156 8.20 12.88 -11.38
CA GLY A 156 9.59 12.42 -11.39
C GLY A 156 9.80 11.13 -10.59
N ILE A 157 8.74 10.32 -10.43
CA ILE A 157 8.79 9.06 -9.68
C ILE A 157 8.94 7.91 -10.67
N PRO A 158 9.91 7.00 -10.50
CA PRO A 158 10.00 5.78 -11.29
C PRO A 158 8.81 4.86 -11.01
N SER A 159 8.33 4.19 -12.05
CA SER A 159 7.20 3.27 -11.96
C SER A 159 7.44 1.99 -12.73
N GLU A 160 6.75 0.94 -12.33
CA GLU A 160 6.78 -0.37 -13.00
C GLU A 160 5.37 -0.97 -12.96
N VAL A 161 4.97 -1.60 -14.08
CA VAL A 161 3.72 -2.38 -14.18
C VAL A 161 4.09 -3.85 -14.08
N VAL A 162 3.47 -4.59 -13.16
CA VAL A 162 3.81 -5.97 -12.83
C VAL A 162 2.54 -6.83 -12.87
N ASP A 163 2.67 -8.10 -13.25
CA ASP A 163 1.59 -9.09 -13.05
C ASP A 163 1.41 -9.33 -11.54
N GLY A 164 0.38 -8.73 -10.96
CA GLY A 164 0.05 -8.82 -9.54
C GLY A 164 -0.44 -10.18 -9.08
N ASN A 165 -0.63 -11.15 -9.99
CA ASN A 165 -0.96 -12.53 -9.67
C ASN A 165 0.27 -13.44 -9.61
N ASP A 166 1.42 -12.98 -10.11
CA ASP A 166 2.71 -13.67 -9.99
C ASP A 166 3.48 -13.16 -8.77
N VAL A 167 3.49 -13.96 -7.70
CA VAL A 167 4.13 -13.59 -6.43
C VAL A 167 5.64 -13.36 -6.58
N LEU A 168 6.31 -14.07 -7.47
CA LEU A 168 7.76 -13.93 -7.68
C LEU A 168 8.06 -12.63 -8.42
N ALA A 169 7.32 -12.33 -9.49
CA ALA A 169 7.46 -11.06 -10.20
C ALA A 169 7.20 -9.86 -9.28
N VAL A 170 6.16 -9.94 -8.43
CA VAL A 170 5.86 -8.91 -7.43
C VAL A 170 7.01 -8.76 -6.43
N ASN A 171 7.57 -9.87 -5.92
CA ASN A 171 8.67 -9.82 -4.95
C ASN A 171 9.95 -9.24 -5.56
N GLU A 172 10.30 -9.60 -6.80
CA GLU A 172 11.45 -9.01 -7.49
C GLU A 172 11.31 -7.48 -7.65
N ALA A 173 10.13 -7.00 -8.04
CA ALA A 173 9.85 -5.57 -8.16
C ALA A 173 9.88 -4.88 -6.78
N ALA A 174 9.31 -5.52 -5.75
CA ALA A 174 9.34 -5.04 -4.37
C ALA A 174 10.77 -4.88 -3.86
N THR A 175 11.63 -5.88 -4.05
CA THR A 175 13.04 -5.86 -3.62
C THR A 175 13.78 -4.67 -4.22
N ARG A 176 13.61 -4.41 -5.53
CA ARG A 176 14.21 -3.24 -6.20
C ARG A 176 13.68 -1.92 -5.62
N ALA A 177 12.37 -1.81 -5.43
CA ALA A 177 11.74 -0.60 -4.90
C ALA A 177 12.13 -0.32 -3.43
N ILE A 178 12.18 -1.36 -2.59
CA ILE A 178 12.61 -1.27 -1.19
C ILE A 178 14.08 -0.83 -1.12
N ALA A 179 14.96 -1.45 -1.89
CA ALA A 179 16.38 -1.09 -1.93
C ALA A 179 16.57 0.39 -2.32
N ARG A 180 15.85 0.85 -3.36
CA ARG A 180 15.87 2.25 -3.81
C ARG A 180 15.40 3.22 -2.72
N ALA A 181 14.26 2.94 -2.10
CA ALA A 181 13.70 3.78 -1.05
C ALA A 181 14.64 3.87 0.16
N ARG A 182 15.22 2.74 0.56
CA ARG A 182 16.16 2.64 1.67
C ARG A 182 17.50 3.35 1.41
N ALA A 183 17.93 3.39 0.15
CA ALA A 183 19.11 4.16 -0.27
C ALA A 183 18.86 5.69 -0.24
N GLY A 184 17.63 6.14 -0.04
CA GLY A 184 17.27 7.56 -0.05
C GLY A 184 17.04 8.14 -1.46
N ASP A 185 16.93 7.29 -2.48
CA ASP A 185 16.71 7.68 -3.88
C ASP A 185 15.26 8.13 -4.17
N GLY A 186 14.39 8.02 -3.16
CA GLY A 186 13.01 8.47 -3.22
C GLY A 186 12.00 7.37 -3.49
N PRO A 187 10.73 7.74 -3.75
CA PRO A 187 9.62 6.80 -3.89
C PRO A 187 9.67 6.01 -5.19
N THR A 188 8.89 4.92 -5.24
CA THR A 188 8.58 4.16 -6.45
C THR A 188 7.09 3.90 -6.49
N ILE A 189 6.48 3.90 -7.68
CA ILE A 189 5.10 3.46 -7.90
C ILE A 189 5.14 2.10 -8.59
N LEU A 190 4.53 1.09 -7.96
CA LEU A 190 4.30 -0.22 -8.57
C LEU A 190 2.81 -0.37 -8.87
N GLU A 191 2.46 -0.63 -10.12
CA GLU A 191 1.10 -0.95 -10.51
C GLU A 191 0.98 -2.44 -10.76
N LEU A 192 0.30 -3.13 -9.84
CA LEU A 192 0.10 -4.56 -9.88
C LEU A 192 -1.23 -4.86 -10.60
N LYS A 193 -1.15 -5.42 -11.80
CA LYS A 193 -2.33 -5.86 -12.53
C LYS A 193 -2.87 -7.14 -11.91
N THR A 194 -4.08 -7.08 -11.39
CA THR A 194 -4.75 -8.19 -10.73
C THR A 194 -6.09 -8.48 -11.38
N TYR A 195 -6.75 -9.54 -10.95
CA TYR A 195 -8.07 -9.89 -11.42
C TYR A 195 -9.06 -10.00 -10.26
N ARG A 196 -10.24 -9.40 -10.44
CA ARG A 196 -11.29 -9.42 -9.45
C ARG A 196 -12.26 -10.55 -9.73
N HIS A 197 -12.26 -11.60 -8.89
CA HIS A 197 -13.09 -12.80 -9.06
C HIS A 197 -14.51 -12.62 -8.54
N GLY A 198 -14.76 -11.73 -7.61
CA GLY A 198 -16.05 -11.55 -6.93
C GLY A 198 -16.62 -10.14 -7.05
N GLY A 199 -17.85 -9.96 -6.60
CA GLY A 199 -18.47 -8.66 -6.44
C GLY A 199 -17.74 -7.78 -5.41
N HIS A 200 -18.13 -6.52 -5.37
CA HIS A 200 -17.53 -5.56 -4.44
C HIS A 200 -18.00 -5.81 -3.02
#